data_932045a19eb40595c95945692eb2395c
#
_entry.id   932045a19eb40595c95945692eb2395c
#
_cell.length_a   1.000
_cell.length_b   1.000
_cell.length_c   1.000
_cell.angle_alpha   90.00
_cell.angle_beta   90.00
_cell.angle_gamma   90.00
#
_symmetry.space_group_name_H-M   'P 1'
#
loop_
_entity.id
_entity.type
_entity.pdbx_description
1 polymer ?
#
loop_
_entity_poly.entity_id
_entity_poly.type
_entity_poly.pdbx_seq_one_letter_code
_entity_poly.pdbx_strand_id
1 'polypeptide(L)'
;GGVIKNDKLNNYNSNINWQRYSVRSNINMDLSKTTEFAIRVNGNFDDYTGPLDSGEGLYKKVMKTSPVLYPKSYPATDEYANNTHVLFGNANKGAYINPYADMVRGYKESNNLLVAAQAELKQKLDFITQGLDARVLVSTTRSSYSDLTRAINPYYYQANYDKTNNSYTLTNIVEGEEYLSYNQGAKNINTTNYIEAAVSYGRTFGAHATS
;
A
#
# COMPACT_ATOMS: atom_id res chain seq x y z
N GLY A 1 -10.16 9.53 5.38
CA GLY A 1 -9.70 10.63 6.21
C GLY A 1 -8.48 11.27 5.57
N GLY A 2 -8.59 12.54 5.24
CA GLY A 2 -7.48 13.29 4.66
C GLY A 2 -6.58 13.85 5.75
N VAL A 3 -5.33 14.05 5.39
CA VAL A 3 -4.36 14.77 6.20
C VAL A 3 -4.34 16.23 5.79
N ILE A 4 -4.21 17.11 6.74
CA ILE A 4 -4.18 18.55 6.50
C ILE A 4 -2.95 18.88 5.64
N LYS A 5 -3.19 19.49 4.51
CA LYS A 5 -2.14 20.08 3.69
C LYS A 5 -1.53 21.25 4.47
N ASN A 6 -0.22 21.24 4.65
CA ASN A 6 0.48 22.32 5.30
C ASN A 6 1.51 22.92 4.33
N ASP A 7 1.32 24.17 3.99
CA ASP A 7 2.15 24.86 2.97
C ASP A 7 3.61 25.03 3.40
N LYS A 8 3.89 25.07 4.69
CA LYS A 8 5.28 25.13 5.20
C LYS A 8 6.04 23.82 5.11
N LEU A 9 5.35 22.68 5.07
CA LEU A 9 5.99 21.36 4.97
C LEU A 9 6.19 20.89 3.54
N ASN A 10 5.76 21.72 2.53
CA ASN A 10 5.15 20.99 1.58
C ASN A 10 5.08 21.23 0.22
N ASN A 11 5.85 20.48 -0.31
CA ASN A 11 5.76 20.07 -1.69
C ASN A 11 5.22 18.62 -1.86
N TYR A 12 4.60 18.06 -0.86
CA TYR A 12 4.05 16.71 -0.93
C TYR A 12 2.68 16.61 -0.25
N ASN A 13 1.93 15.59 -0.60
CA ASN A 13 0.61 15.30 -0.07
C ASN A 13 0.62 13.96 0.68
N SER A 14 0.41 13.99 1.97
CA SER A 14 0.27 12.79 2.82
C SER A 14 -1.18 12.35 3.02
N ASN A 15 -2.13 12.90 2.27
CA ASN A 15 -3.52 12.43 2.30
C ASN A 15 -3.61 10.98 1.83
N ILE A 16 -4.53 10.25 2.44
CA ILE A 16 -4.79 8.88 2.02
C ILE A 16 -5.43 8.92 0.63
N ASN A 17 -4.74 8.31 -0.31
CA ASN A 17 -5.22 8.02 -1.64
C ASN A 17 -5.01 6.53 -1.90
N TRP A 18 -6.10 5.81 -2.09
CA TRP A 18 -6.07 4.38 -2.40
C TRP A 18 -6.89 4.12 -3.64
N GLN A 19 -6.26 3.52 -4.62
CA GLN A 19 -6.86 3.18 -5.90
C GLN A 19 -6.71 1.68 -6.13
N ARG A 20 -7.80 1.04 -6.57
CA ARG A 20 -7.79 -0.36 -6.95
C ARG A 20 -8.34 -0.51 -8.36
N TYR A 21 -7.58 -1.17 -9.20
CA TYR A 21 -7.97 -1.55 -10.53
C TYR A 21 -8.07 -3.06 -10.60
N SER A 22 -9.17 -3.56 -11.15
CA SER A 22 -9.38 -5.00 -11.38
C SER A 22 -9.70 -5.24 -12.84
N VAL A 23 -8.96 -6.16 -13.44
CA VAL A 23 -9.17 -6.60 -14.81
C VAL A 23 -9.49 -8.08 -14.79
N ARG A 24 -10.57 -8.47 -15.46
CA ARG A 24 -10.93 -9.88 -15.63
C ARG A 24 -11.31 -10.11 -17.10
N SER A 25 -10.73 -11.14 -17.69
CA SER A 25 -11.04 -11.59 -19.04
C SER A 25 -11.16 -13.11 -19.06
N ASN A 26 -12.23 -13.61 -19.65
CA ASN A 26 -12.44 -15.04 -19.91
C ASN A 26 -12.80 -15.18 -21.38
N ILE A 27 -11.99 -15.91 -22.11
CA ILE A 27 -12.15 -16.15 -23.53
C ILE A 27 -12.21 -17.66 -23.74
N ASN A 28 -13.26 -18.15 -24.38
CA ASN A 28 -13.39 -19.53 -24.79
C ASN A 28 -13.49 -19.54 -26.33
N MET A 29 -12.74 -20.39 -26.96
CA MET A 29 -12.66 -20.49 -28.43
C MET A 29 -12.73 -21.95 -28.84
N ASP A 30 -13.60 -22.26 -29.79
CA ASP A 30 -13.62 -23.54 -30.49
C ASP A 30 -12.65 -23.44 -31.67
N LEU A 31 -11.43 -23.99 -31.51
CA LEU A 31 -10.41 -24.00 -32.56
C LEU A 31 -10.79 -24.97 -33.69
N SER A 32 -11.52 -26.02 -33.34
CA SER A 32 -12.10 -27.00 -34.27
C SER A 32 -13.33 -27.65 -33.61
N LYS A 33 -14.01 -28.57 -34.36
CA LYS A 33 -15.11 -29.37 -33.80
C LYS A 33 -14.71 -30.27 -32.61
N THR A 34 -13.40 -30.50 -32.46
CA THR A 34 -12.83 -31.40 -31.44
C THR A 34 -11.86 -30.72 -30.49
N THR A 35 -11.54 -29.44 -30.71
CA THR A 35 -10.54 -28.71 -29.94
C THR A 35 -11.11 -27.44 -29.36
N GLU A 36 -11.12 -27.32 -28.05
CA GLU A 36 -11.54 -26.14 -27.32
C GLU A 36 -10.32 -25.53 -26.61
N PHE A 37 -10.21 -24.21 -26.68
CA PHE A 37 -9.18 -23.46 -26.00
C PHE A 37 -9.79 -22.37 -25.14
N ALA A 38 -9.36 -22.28 -23.89
CA ALA A 38 -9.84 -21.28 -22.96
C ALA A 38 -8.68 -20.49 -22.34
N ILE A 39 -8.80 -19.17 -22.28
CA ILE A 39 -7.89 -18.28 -21.57
C ILE A 39 -8.67 -17.55 -20.48
N ARG A 40 -8.13 -17.53 -19.28
CA ARG A 40 -8.67 -16.78 -18.13
C ARG A 40 -7.57 -15.91 -17.56
N VAL A 41 -7.82 -14.62 -17.47
CA VAL A 41 -6.90 -13.65 -16.88
C VAL A 41 -7.62 -12.86 -15.82
N ASN A 42 -7.02 -12.73 -14.64
CA ASN A 42 -7.47 -11.90 -13.54
C ASN A 42 -6.30 -11.09 -13.02
N GLY A 43 -6.45 -9.77 -12.94
CA GLY A 43 -5.45 -8.86 -12.41
C GLY A 43 -6.06 -7.90 -11.41
N ASN A 44 -5.40 -7.71 -10.27
CA ASN A 44 -5.71 -6.69 -9.28
C ASN A 44 -4.47 -5.84 -9.05
N PHE A 45 -4.65 -4.53 -9.10
CA PHE A 45 -3.60 -3.52 -8.92
C PHE A 45 -4.06 -2.58 -7.83
N ASP A 46 -3.33 -2.50 -6.74
CA ASP A 46 -3.60 -1.59 -5.63
C ASP A 46 -2.46 -0.59 -5.51
N ASP A 47 -2.80 0.69 -5.63
CA ASP A 47 -1.90 1.81 -5.39
C ASP A 47 -2.35 2.56 -4.15
N TYR A 48 -1.46 2.73 -3.20
CA TYR A 48 -1.72 3.45 -1.96
C TYR A 48 -0.68 4.52 -1.72
N THR A 49 -1.14 5.72 -1.38
CA THR A 49 -0.34 6.80 -0.83
C THR A 49 -1.01 7.29 0.44
N GLY A 50 -0.26 7.56 1.48
CA GLY A 50 -0.82 8.04 2.74
C GLY A 50 0.23 8.40 3.78
N PRO A 51 -0.19 8.73 5.01
CA PRO A 51 0.72 9.02 6.12
C PRO A 51 1.66 7.85 6.42
N LEU A 52 2.79 8.14 7.06
CA LEU A 52 3.74 7.13 7.50
C LEU A 52 3.12 6.13 8.47
N ASP A 53 2.30 6.64 9.38
CA ASP A 53 1.58 5.83 10.37
C ASP A 53 0.21 5.40 9.83
N SER A 54 -0.22 4.21 10.23
CA SER A 54 -1.61 3.80 10.05
C SER A 54 -2.56 4.65 10.92
N GLY A 55 -3.85 4.68 10.56
CA GLY A 55 -4.85 5.37 11.38
C GLY A 55 -4.91 4.86 12.82
N GLU A 56 -4.76 3.55 13.05
CA GLU A 56 -4.66 2.94 14.38
C GLU A 56 -3.39 3.39 15.12
N GLY A 57 -2.25 3.41 14.43
CA GLY A 57 -0.98 3.86 15.00
C GLY A 57 -1.04 5.32 15.44
N LEU A 58 -1.62 6.17 14.61
CA LEU A 58 -1.80 7.59 14.91
C LEU A 58 -2.78 7.79 16.08
N TYR A 59 -3.90 7.06 16.10
CA TYR A 59 -4.85 7.10 17.21
C TYR A 59 -4.18 6.73 18.55
N LYS A 60 -3.39 5.66 18.59
CA LYS A 60 -2.63 5.27 19.80
C LYS A 60 -1.66 6.36 20.25
N LYS A 61 -1.04 7.08 19.32
CA LYS A 61 -0.15 8.20 19.63
C LYS A 61 -0.92 9.37 20.23
N VAL A 62 -2.07 9.74 19.65
CA VAL A 62 -2.95 10.79 20.17
C VAL A 62 -3.38 10.48 21.61
N MET A 63 -3.79 9.24 21.88
CA MET A 63 -4.23 8.83 23.21
C MET A 63 -3.12 8.84 24.28
N LYS A 64 -1.85 8.76 23.86
CA LYS A 64 -0.69 8.80 24.76
C LYS A 64 -0.08 10.19 24.92
N THR A 65 -0.56 11.18 24.16
CA THR A 65 -0.01 12.54 24.17
C THR A 65 -0.77 13.42 25.12
N SER A 66 -0.04 14.22 25.91
CA SER A 66 -0.64 15.21 26.80
C SER A 66 -0.62 16.59 26.14
N PRO A 67 -1.78 17.14 25.74
CA PRO A 67 -1.85 18.46 25.13
C PRO A 67 -1.55 19.60 26.12
N VAL A 68 -1.48 19.29 27.42
CA VAL A 68 -1.15 20.26 28.48
C VAL A 68 0.36 20.54 28.54
N LEU A 69 1.20 19.57 28.16
CA LEU A 69 2.66 19.71 28.24
C LEU A 69 3.23 20.54 27.06
N TYR A 70 2.65 20.46 25.90
CA TYR A 70 3.04 21.20 24.69
C TYR A 70 1.91 21.22 23.67
N PRO A 71 1.80 22.27 22.85
CA PRO A 71 0.84 22.32 21.76
C PRO A 71 1.33 21.48 20.56
N LYS A 72 0.44 21.23 19.60
CA LYS A 72 0.82 20.60 18.33
C LYS A 72 1.92 21.35 17.58
N SER A 73 1.85 22.69 17.61
CA SER A 73 2.82 23.60 17.01
C SER A 73 2.69 24.98 17.65
N TYR A 74 3.76 25.74 17.64
CA TYR A 74 3.74 27.14 18.07
C TYR A 74 3.51 28.06 16.87
N PRO A 75 2.88 29.22 17.05
CA PRO A 75 2.87 30.28 16.06
C PRO A 75 4.29 30.82 15.84
N ALA A 76 4.53 31.39 14.67
CA ALA A 76 5.77 32.08 14.42
C ALA A 76 5.89 33.30 15.36
N THR A 77 7.03 33.40 16.05
CA THR A 77 7.41 34.58 16.83
C THR A 77 8.29 35.48 15.95
N ASP A 78 8.60 36.70 16.37
CA ASP A 78 9.48 37.62 15.64
C ASP A 78 10.85 36.98 15.35
N GLU A 79 11.39 36.22 16.29
CA GLU A 79 12.63 35.44 16.15
C GLU A 79 12.57 34.38 15.05
N TYR A 80 11.38 33.78 14.84
CA TYR A 80 11.15 32.70 13.87
C TYR A 80 10.24 33.15 12.69
N ALA A 81 10.11 34.47 12.45
CA ALA A 81 9.22 34.99 11.42
C ALA A 81 9.58 34.51 10.01
N ASN A 82 10.87 34.33 9.73
CA ASN A 82 11.39 33.86 8.44
C ASN A 82 11.66 32.34 8.38
N ASN A 83 11.13 31.60 9.33
CA ASN A 83 11.37 30.16 9.42
C ASN A 83 10.65 29.40 8.29
N THR A 84 11.34 28.45 7.67
CA THR A 84 10.83 27.63 6.57
C THR A 84 10.09 26.37 7.05
N HIS A 85 10.25 25.99 8.31
CA HIS A 85 9.65 24.79 8.88
C HIS A 85 8.59 25.09 9.96
N VAL A 86 7.81 24.08 10.34
CA VAL A 86 6.80 24.18 11.40
C VAL A 86 7.46 24.04 12.76
N LEU A 87 7.07 24.91 13.68
CA LEU A 87 7.56 24.91 15.07
C LEU A 87 6.75 23.90 15.89
N PHE A 88 7.05 22.61 15.74
CA PHE A 88 6.33 21.56 16.48
C PHE A 88 6.64 21.62 17.97
N GLY A 89 5.57 21.53 18.78
CA GLY A 89 5.72 21.49 20.22
C GLY A 89 6.23 20.13 20.71
N ASN A 90 7.15 20.17 21.66
CA ASN A 90 7.61 19.01 22.41
C ASN A 90 8.20 19.46 23.75
N ALA A 91 8.61 18.53 24.60
CA ALA A 91 9.25 18.79 25.87
C ALA A 91 10.30 17.71 26.17
N ASN A 92 11.09 17.92 27.23
CA ASN A 92 12.08 16.97 27.69
C ASN A 92 13.00 16.44 26.59
N LYS A 93 13.64 17.37 25.87
CA LYS A 93 14.58 17.05 24.76
C LYS A 93 13.98 16.17 23.66
N GLY A 94 12.69 16.36 23.34
CA GLY A 94 12.01 15.60 22.28
C GLY A 94 11.56 14.20 22.69
N ALA A 95 11.56 13.88 24.00
CA ALA A 95 11.20 12.54 24.48
C ALA A 95 9.71 12.18 24.30
N TYR A 96 8.87 13.16 24.04
CA TYR A 96 7.44 12.95 23.87
C TYR A 96 7.04 12.82 22.40
N ILE A 97 5.87 12.24 22.17
CA ILE A 97 5.31 12.05 20.82
C ILE A 97 4.45 13.26 20.48
N ASN A 98 4.73 13.89 19.32
CA ASN A 98 3.82 14.86 18.74
C ASN A 98 3.06 14.20 17.57
N PRO A 99 1.79 13.79 17.74
CA PRO A 99 1.04 13.08 16.72
C PRO A 99 0.81 13.92 15.45
N TYR A 100 0.73 15.24 15.59
CA TYR A 100 0.58 16.12 14.43
C TYR A 100 1.85 16.15 13.58
N ALA A 101 3.02 16.25 14.21
CA ALA A 101 4.29 16.15 13.52
C ALA A 101 4.40 14.80 12.79
N ASP A 102 4.09 13.69 13.46
CA ASP A 102 4.13 12.34 12.87
C ASP A 102 3.15 12.18 11.69
N MET A 103 2.01 12.85 11.73
CA MET A 103 1.02 12.82 10.66
C MET A 103 1.49 13.56 9.39
N VAL A 104 2.28 14.60 9.55
CA VAL A 104 2.63 15.52 8.45
C VAL A 104 4.11 15.48 8.04
N ARG A 105 4.97 14.71 8.72
CA ARG A 105 6.41 14.66 8.46
C ARG A 105 6.81 13.88 7.21
N GLY A 106 5.88 13.24 6.53
CA GLY A 106 6.19 12.46 5.35
C GLY A 106 5.02 11.65 4.84
N TYR A 107 5.30 10.76 3.92
CA TYR A 107 4.31 9.88 3.32
C TYR A 107 4.88 8.50 2.97
N LYS A 108 3.99 7.54 2.86
CA LYS A 108 4.26 6.18 2.40
C LYS A 108 3.52 5.93 1.09
N GLU A 109 4.21 5.35 0.13
CA GLU A 109 3.63 4.78 -1.09
C GLU A 109 3.78 3.26 -1.04
N SER A 110 2.76 2.53 -1.46
CA SER A 110 2.84 1.09 -1.62
C SER A 110 2.01 0.61 -2.81
N ASN A 111 2.56 -0.36 -3.53
CA ASN A 111 1.94 -0.97 -4.69
C ASN A 111 1.78 -2.45 -4.42
N ASN A 112 0.59 -2.97 -4.66
CA ASN A 112 0.30 -4.39 -4.58
C ASN A 112 -0.30 -4.86 -5.90
N LEU A 113 0.30 -5.90 -6.47
CA LEU A 113 -0.09 -6.49 -7.74
C LEU A 113 -0.36 -7.97 -7.54
N LEU A 114 -1.52 -8.43 -8.03
CA LEU A 114 -1.84 -9.84 -8.19
C LEU A 114 -2.31 -10.08 -9.62
N VAL A 115 -1.58 -10.91 -10.36
CA VAL A 115 -1.99 -11.36 -11.70
C VAL A 115 -2.06 -12.87 -11.70
N ALA A 116 -3.18 -13.41 -12.13
CA ALA A 116 -3.38 -14.82 -12.37
C ALA A 116 -3.82 -15.02 -13.83
N ALA A 117 -3.10 -15.88 -14.56
CA ALA A 117 -3.41 -16.26 -15.92
C ALA A 117 -3.48 -17.77 -16.03
N GLN A 118 -4.46 -18.27 -16.75
CA GLN A 118 -4.69 -19.68 -17.00
C GLN A 118 -5.01 -19.89 -18.46
N ALA A 119 -4.40 -20.90 -19.07
CA ALA A 119 -4.74 -21.41 -20.38
C ALA A 119 -5.12 -22.89 -20.28
N GLU A 120 -6.18 -23.28 -20.93
CA GLU A 120 -6.70 -24.64 -20.95
C GLU A 120 -6.96 -25.06 -22.39
N LEU A 121 -6.44 -26.21 -22.78
CA LEU A 121 -6.69 -26.84 -24.04
C LEU A 121 -7.38 -28.18 -23.79
N LYS A 122 -8.55 -28.36 -24.40
CA LYS A 122 -9.30 -29.62 -24.40
C LYS A 122 -9.33 -30.16 -25.83
N GLN A 123 -9.07 -31.46 -25.93
CA GLN A 123 -9.08 -32.19 -27.21
C GLN A 123 -9.92 -33.45 -27.08
N LYS A 124 -10.98 -33.56 -27.89
CA LYS A 124 -11.73 -34.80 -28.08
C LYS A 124 -10.92 -35.74 -28.96
N LEU A 125 -10.70 -36.94 -28.47
CA LEU A 125 -9.90 -37.96 -29.14
C LEU A 125 -10.78 -39.11 -29.67
N ASP A 126 -12.01 -38.79 -30.13
CA ASP A 126 -12.96 -39.75 -30.66
C ASP A 126 -12.41 -40.51 -31.86
N PHE A 127 -11.37 -39.97 -32.54
CA PHE A 127 -10.68 -40.64 -33.61
C PHE A 127 -9.80 -41.82 -33.14
N ILE A 128 -9.44 -41.88 -31.87
CA ILE A 128 -8.74 -43.00 -31.25
C ILE A 128 -9.77 -43.95 -30.63
N THR A 129 -10.63 -43.44 -29.77
CA THR A 129 -11.75 -44.16 -29.20
C THR A 129 -12.85 -43.20 -28.78
N GLN A 130 -14.10 -43.57 -29.08
CA GLN A 130 -15.26 -42.72 -28.78
C GLN A 130 -15.40 -42.48 -27.28
N GLY A 131 -15.53 -41.21 -26.90
CA GLY A 131 -15.64 -40.75 -25.50
C GLY A 131 -14.33 -40.58 -24.79
N LEU A 132 -13.19 -40.54 -25.47
CA LEU A 132 -11.90 -40.20 -24.94
C LEU A 132 -11.61 -38.71 -25.12
N ASP A 133 -11.26 -38.03 -24.03
CA ASP A 133 -10.88 -36.62 -24.01
C ASP A 133 -9.54 -36.42 -23.29
N ALA A 134 -8.74 -35.48 -23.80
CA ALA A 134 -7.53 -35.02 -23.17
C ALA A 134 -7.64 -33.54 -22.83
N ARG A 135 -7.09 -33.17 -21.68
CA ARG A 135 -7.05 -31.79 -21.22
C ARG A 135 -5.64 -31.44 -20.73
N VAL A 136 -5.16 -30.27 -21.15
CA VAL A 136 -3.95 -29.66 -20.60
C VAL A 136 -4.30 -28.29 -20.08
N LEU A 137 -3.87 -28.01 -18.86
CA LEU A 137 -4.06 -26.72 -18.17
C LEU A 137 -2.72 -26.20 -17.72
N VAL A 138 -2.45 -24.95 -18.01
CA VAL A 138 -1.28 -24.21 -17.55
C VAL A 138 -1.78 -22.98 -16.82
N SER A 139 -1.29 -22.73 -15.63
CA SER A 139 -1.59 -21.48 -14.93
C SER A 139 -0.36 -20.87 -14.30
N THR A 140 -0.35 -19.55 -14.24
CA THR A 140 0.65 -18.77 -13.53
C THR A 140 -0.03 -17.74 -12.64
N THR A 141 0.45 -17.61 -11.42
CA THR A 141 0.01 -16.57 -10.50
C THR A 141 1.25 -15.80 -10.05
N ARG A 142 1.23 -14.50 -10.25
CA ARG A 142 2.28 -13.60 -9.80
C ARG A 142 1.71 -12.58 -8.83
N SER A 143 2.28 -12.52 -7.63
CA SER A 143 2.03 -11.46 -6.66
C SER A 143 3.30 -10.64 -6.46
N SER A 144 3.16 -9.33 -6.40
CA SER A 144 4.25 -8.44 -6.02
C SER A 144 3.76 -7.37 -5.08
N TYR A 145 4.61 -7.04 -4.11
CA TYR A 145 4.42 -5.95 -3.18
C TYR A 145 5.69 -5.13 -3.13
N SER A 146 5.56 -3.81 -3.18
CA SER A 146 6.65 -2.88 -2.92
C SER A 146 6.14 -1.68 -2.15
N ASP A 147 6.98 -1.15 -1.26
CA ASP A 147 6.70 0.10 -0.58
C ASP A 147 7.94 0.98 -0.49
N LEU A 148 7.68 2.26 -0.36
CA LEU A 148 8.69 3.26 -0.07
C LEU A 148 8.14 4.28 0.91
N THR A 149 9.02 4.91 1.68
CA THR A 149 8.68 6.01 2.56
C THR A 149 9.59 7.19 2.31
N ARG A 150 9.01 8.38 2.41
CA ARG A 150 9.74 9.65 2.40
C ARG A 150 9.35 10.43 3.63
N ALA A 151 10.33 10.85 4.41
CA ALA A 151 10.09 11.52 5.69
C ALA A 151 11.17 12.55 5.98
N ILE A 152 10.81 13.55 6.76
CA ILE A 152 11.74 14.45 7.43
C ILE A 152 11.79 14.10 8.92
N ASN A 153 12.88 14.48 9.59
CA ASN A 153 12.94 14.56 11.03
C ASN A 153 12.43 15.95 11.44
N PRO A 154 11.32 16.06 12.20
CA PRO A 154 10.76 17.34 12.55
C PRO A 154 11.64 18.14 13.52
N TYR A 155 11.63 19.46 13.39
CA TYR A 155 12.18 20.36 14.41
C TYR A 155 11.21 20.44 15.59
N TYR A 156 11.71 20.26 16.81
CA TYR A 156 10.90 20.37 18.01
C TYR A 156 11.32 21.53 18.89
N TYR A 157 10.31 22.22 19.41
CA TYR A 157 10.46 23.42 20.22
C TYR A 157 9.78 23.25 21.56
N GLN A 158 10.35 23.89 22.57
CA GLN A 158 9.79 24.02 23.91
C GLN A 158 9.63 25.49 24.26
N ALA A 159 8.45 25.85 24.79
CA ALA A 159 8.22 27.19 25.31
C ALA A 159 8.73 27.34 26.74
N ASN A 160 9.47 28.41 26.98
CA ASN A 160 9.87 28.87 28.30
C ASN A 160 9.02 30.09 28.63
N TYR A 161 8.10 29.93 29.58
CA TYR A 161 7.16 30.97 29.94
C TYR A 161 7.73 31.90 31.01
N ASP A 162 7.75 33.21 30.75
CA ASP A 162 8.09 34.27 31.68
C ASP A 162 6.81 34.84 32.30
N LYS A 163 6.56 34.50 33.56
CA LYS A 163 5.39 34.96 34.31
C LYS A 163 5.37 36.46 34.57
N THR A 164 6.56 37.09 34.55
CA THR A 164 6.69 38.51 34.88
C THR A 164 6.18 39.38 33.75
N ASN A 165 6.52 38.99 32.52
CA ASN A 165 6.18 39.75 31.32
C ASN A 165 4.99 39.15 30.54
N ASN A 166 4.40 38.07 31.06
CA ASN A 166 3.34 37.30 30.41
C ASN A 166 3.69 36.95 28.95
N SER A 167 4.94 36.58 28.72
CA SER A 167 5.50 36.23 27.42
C SER A 167 6.15 34.87 27.46
N TYR A 168 6.44 34.31 26.29
CA TYR A 168 7.23 33.09 26.18
C TYR A 168 8.29 33.24 25.12
N THR A 169 9.40 32.53 25.34
CA THR A 169 10.45 32.33 24.34
C THR A 169 10.45 30.87 23.89
N LEU A 170 10.76 30.62 22.62
CA LEU A 170 10.90 29.27 22.09
C LEU A 170 12.36 28.86 22.10
N THR A 171 12.61 27.65 22.52
CA THR A 171 13.94 27.02 22.42
C THR A 171 13.83 25.81 21.51
N ASN A 172 14.68 25.73 20.50
CA ASN A 172 14.81 24.51 19.72
C ASN A 172 15.47 23.42 20.59
N ILE A 173 14.77 22.33 20.79
CA ILE A 173 15.20 21.20 21.62
C ILE A 173 15.59 19.97 20.83
N VAL A 174 15.22 19.92 19.55
CA VAL A 174 15.61 18.87 18.61
C VAL A 174 15.76 19.51 17.23
N GLU A 175 16.96 19.40 16.66
CA GLU A 175 17.21 19.74 15.28
C GLU A 175 16.53 18.77 14.32
N GLY A 176 15.91 19.30 13.29
CA GLY A 176 15.23 18.53 12.26
C GLY A 176 15.97 18.55 10.91
N GLU A 177 15.25 18.12 9.89
CA GLU A 177 15.72 18.12 8.50
C GLU A 177 14.67 18.82 7.61
N GLU A 178 15.14 19.55 6.61
CA GLU A 178 14.25 20.24 5.64
C GLU A 178 13.95 19.37 4.41
N TYR A 179 14.73 18.32 4.19
CA TYR A 179 14.62 17.48 3.00
C TYR A 179 14.04 16.11 3.34
N LEU A 180 13.15 15.63 2.47
CA LEU A 180 12.60 14.28 2.58
C LEU A 180 13.68 13.23 2.34
N SER A 181 13.91 12.37 3.32
CA SER A 181 14.71 11.16 3.15
C SER A 181 14.00 10.19 2.19
N TYR A 182 14.74 9.28 1.60
CA TYR A 182 14.21 8.19 0.78
C TYR A 182 14.56 6.86 1.44
N ASN A 183 13.55 6.12 1.85
CA ASN A 183 13.72 4.78 2.41
C ASN A 183 12.91 3.79 1.58
N GLN A 184 13.61 2.92 0.87
CA GLN A 184 12.99 1.80 0.18
C GLN A 184 12.62 0.74 1.22
N GLY A 185 11.33 0.39 1.26
CA GLY A 185 10.81 -0.66 2.12
C GLY A 185 10.90 -2.05 1.51
N ALA A 186 9.92 -2.88 1.79
CA ALA A 186 9.87 -4.25 1.29
C ALA A 186 9.68 -4.28 -0.23
N LYS A 187 10.32 -5.27 -0.86
CA LYS A 187 10.10 -5.63 -2.26
C LYS A 187 9.98 -7.14 -2.35
N ASN A 188 8.76 -7.61 -2.42
CA ASN A 188 8.45 -9.04 -2.47
C ASN A 188 7.83 -9.39 -3.82
N ILE A 189 8.34 -10.43 -4.45
CA ILE A 189 7.79 -10.95 -5.71
C ILE A 189 7.71 -12.46 -5.58
N ASN A 190 6.50 -12.99 -5.73
CA ASN A 190 6.25 -14.43 -5.73
C ASN A 190 5.61 -14.82 -7.07
N THR A 191 6.06 -15.93 -7.62
CA THR A 191 5.48 -16.50 -8.84
C THR A 191 5.24 -17.98 -8.62
N THR A 192 4.02 -18.43 -8.87
CA THR A 192 3.65 -19.84 -8.80
C THR A 192 3.18 -20.27 -10.20
N ASN A 193 3.75 -21.35 -10.70
CA ASN A 193 3.35 -21.96 -11.96
C ASN A 193 2.74 -23.33 -11.66
N TYR A 194 1.68 -23.67 -12.37
CA TYR A 194 1.00 -24.94 -12.28
C TYR A 194 0.72 -25.49 -13.66
N ILE A 195 0.98 -26.77 -13.85
CA ILE A 195 0.71 -27.50 -15.09
C ILE A 195 -0.03 -28.80 -14.72
N GLU A 196 -1.11 -29.05 -15.39
CA GLU A 196 -1.92 -30.26 -15.23
C GLU A 196 -2.20 -30.85 -16.61
N ALA A 197 -2.06 -32.15 -16.72
CA ALA A 197 -2.55 -32.92 -17.86
C ALA A 197 -3.50 -34.01 -17.35
N ALA A 198 -4.63 -34.15 -17.98
CA ALA A 198 -5.65 -35.13 -17.62
C ALA A 198 -6.19 -35.81 -18.89
N VAL A 199 -6.49 -37.08 -18.75
CA VAL A 199 -7.19 -37.87 -19.77
C VAL A 199 -8.45 -38.42 -19.12
N SER A 200 -9.58 -38.25 -19.74
CA SER A 200 -10.86 -38.76 -19.30
C SER A 200 -11.49 -39.66 -20.36
N TYR A 201 -12.18 -40.69 -19.92
CA TYR A 201 -12.91 -41.61 -20.79
C TYR A 201 -14.33 -41.78 -20.26
N GLY A 202 -15.29 -41.52 -21.09
CA GLY A 202 -16.71 -41.71 -20.75
C GLY A 202 -17.47 -42.29 -21.90
N ARG A 203 -18.08 -43.47 -21.74
CA ARG A 203 -18.87 -44.13 -22.79
C ARG A 203 -20.06 -44.88 -22.21
N THR A 204 -21.16 -44.82 -22.91
CA THR A 204 -22.36 -45.61 -22.61
C THR A 204 -22.45 -46.83 -23.50
N PHE A 205 -22.52 -48.02 -22.91
CA PHE A 205 -22.69 -49.31 -23.57
C PHE A 205 -24.06 -49.84 -23.29
N GLY A 206 -25.00 -49.67 -24.22
CA GLY A 206 -26.41 -50.04 -23.99
C GLY A 206 -27.04 -49.31 -22.80
N ALA A 207 -27.43 -50.04 -21.77
CA ALA A 207 -28.00 -49.44 -20.52
C ALA A 207 -26.94 -49.11 -19.45
N HIS A 208 -25.63 -49.36 -19.72
CA HIS A 208 -24.53 -49.16 -18.77
C HIS A 208 -23.66 -47.97 -19.20
N ALA A 209 -23.44 -47.02 -18.28
CA ALA A 209 -22.49 -45.91 -18.45
C ALA A 209 -21.21 -46.17 -17.65
N THR A 210 -20.04 -45.91 -18.28
CA THR A 210 -18.74 -45.92 -17.61
C THR A 210 -18.13 -44.51 -17.72
N SER A 211 -17.52 -44.05 -16.63
CA SER A 211 -16.75 -42.80 -16.60
C SER A 211 -15.50 -42.99 -15.74
#